data_7309998573ea1c2bcb967d3c3bba55e9
#
_entry.id   7309998573ea1c2bcb967d3c3bba55e9
#
_cell.length_a   1.000
_cell.length_b   1.000
_cell.length_c   1.000
_cell.angle_alpha   90.00
_cell.angle_beta   90.00
_cell.angle_gamma   90.00
#
_symmetry.space_group_name_H-M   'P 1'
#
loop_
_entity.id
_entity.type
_entity.pdbx_description
1 polymer ?
#
loop_
_entity_poly.entity_id
_entity_poly.type
_entity_poly.pdbx_seq_one_letter_code
_entity_poly.pdbx_strand_id
1 'polypeptide(L)'
;MVVHQSAIVNQFSKEHKEKMGAYRFLNNSSVSSDAILSGLIHTCCKNASGRQHLLCIQDTSEINYEAHVERMKKKTASPGIVGQRQCGTFLHPVLVVDASSHIPIGFSSVKQWNRSPAALSREERNYRYQPIEEKESYRWIESGMAASEQMPRDAVKTIIGDREADIFELFSRIPTDNVHLLIRSVHERNCRLDDPDCSVQLNTLMEQAVLRAEYSFEVLPGSGRKKRVACMELRFERVTLCAPVNGPAKGSPPVSLYCIHVKEKSSSTPVNESPIEWRLLTTHVVETVEQAIECIGWYRCRWLIEELFRVLKRKGFMIEDAQLETVSALQKLILISLQAALQVMVLKLSFDKEDEKLSSEIYFTSKEIALLHIVGKKSEGNTKIQQNPYKKESMAWAAWIIARLGAWSAYKSQSIPGYITFKNGLDRFYTQFELYELIS
;
A
#
# COMPACT_ATOMS: atom_id res chain seq x y z
N MET A 1 1.75 -1.55 -21.15
CA MET A 1 1.85 -2.09 -19.78
C MET A 1 0.49 -2.21 -19.12
N VAL A 2 -0.28 -1.15 -19.02
CA VAL A 2 -1.69 -1.26 -18.58
C VAL A 2 -2.47 -2.19 -19.53
N VAL A 3 -2.26 -2.07 -20.83
CA VAL A 3 -2.92 -2.90 -21.87
C VAL A 3 -2.61 -4.39 -21.71
N HIS A 4 -1.34 -4.78 -21.51
CA HIS A 4 -0.94 -6.19 -21.44
C HIS A 4 -0.55 -6.66 -20.04
N GLN A 5 -0.74 -5.81 -19.03
CA GLN A 5 -0.60 -6.13 -17.61
C GLN A 5 0.67 -6.93 -17.25
N SER A 6 1.81 -6.56 -17.85
CA SER A 6 3.12 -7.16 -17.59
C SER A 6 4.18 -6.05 -17.50
N ALA A 7 5.18 -6.23 -16.65
CA ALA A 7 6.37 -5.38 -16.61
C ALA A 7 7.47 -5.86 -17.57
N ILE A 8 7.28 -7.01 -18.23
CA ILE A 8 8.25 -7.54 -19.19
C ILE A 8 7.95 -6.95 -20.57
N VAL A 9 8.85 -6.10 -21.09
CA VAL A 9 8.65 -5.38 -22.38
C VAL A 9 8.24 -6.31 -23.53
N ASN A 10 8.86 -7.48 -23.62
CA ASN A 10 8.53 -8.48 -24.64
C ASN A 10 7.12 -9.08 -24.51
N GLN A 11 6.50 -9.01 -23.32
CA GLN A 11 5.15 -9.54 -23.08
C GLN A 11 4.08 -8.49 -23.27
N PHE A 12 4.36 -7.22 -22.97
CA PHE A 12 3.38 -6.15 -23.15
C PHE A 12 3.46 -5.48 -24.52
N SER A 13 4.41 -5.85 -25.37
CA SER A 13 4.54 -5.33 -26.73
C SER A 13 4.22 -6.45 -27.75
N LYS A 14 3.14 -6.28 -28.50
CA LYS A 14 2.71 -7.26 -29.53
C LYS A 14 3.56 -7.16 -30.78
N GLU A 15 3.91 -5.94 -31.18
CA GLU A 15 4.66 -5.66 -32.39
C GLU A 15 6.08 -5.17 -32.09
N HIS A 16 6.99 -5.38 -33.06
CA HIS A 16 8.38 -4.92 -32.93
C HIS A 16 8.48 -3.39 -32.71
N LYS A 17 7.62 -2.60 -33.38
CA LYS A 17 7.59 -1.13 -33.22
C LYS A 17 7.22 -0.70 -31.81
N GLU A 18 6.26 -1.37 -31.17
CA GLU A 18 5.86 -1.10 -29.79
C GLU A 18 6.97 -1.42 -28.80
N LYS A 19 7.63 -2.57 -29.00
CA LYS A 19 8.79 -2.96 -28.21
C LYS A 19 9.90 -1.92 -28.29
N MET A 20 10.23 -1.48 -29.50
CA MET A 20 11.23 -0.42 -29.70
C MET A 20 10.80 0.93 -29.10
N GLY A 21 9.52 1.27 -29.22
CA GLY A 21 8.93 2.45 -28.58
C GLY A 21 9.05 2.41 -27.06
N ALA A 22 8.73 1.28 -26.44
CA ALA A 22 8.86 1.08 -24.99
C ALA A 22 10.31 1.21 -24.51
N TYR A 23 11.26 0.57 -25.19
CA TYR A 23 12.68 0.70 -24.86
C TYR A 23 13.19 2.15 -25.04
N ARG A 24 12.79 2.82 -26.13
CA ARG A 24 13.13 4.24 -26.35
C ARG A 24 12.57 5.12 -25.24
N PHE A 25 11.31 4.95 -24.85
CA PHE A 25 10.69 5.70 -23.76
C PHE A 25 11.43 5.49 -22.44
N LEU A 26 11.66 4.23 -22.03
CA LEU A 26 12.29 3.91 -20.76
C LEU A 26 13.77 4.38 -20.70
N ASN A 27 14.49 4.37 -21.83
CA ASN A 27 15.87 4.85 -21.90
C ASN A 27 16.00 6.32 -22.26
N ASN A 28 14.91 7.04 -22.52
CA ASN A 28 14.96 8.46 -22.84
C ASN A 28 15.34 9.29 -21.61
N SER A 29 16.46 10.01 -21.69
CA SER A 29 16.94 10.89 -20.62
C SER A 29 16.04 12.11 -20.39
N SER A 30 15.28 12.53 -21.40
CA SER A 30 14.32 13.63 -21.26
C SER A 30 13.06 13.25 -20.48
N VAL A 31 12.82 11.96 -20.24
CA VAL A 31 11.75 11.46 -19.38
C VAL A 31 12.36 11.07 -18.04
N SER A 32 12.20 11.87 -17.01
CA SER A 32 12.71 11.56 -15.68
C SER A 32 11.74 10.69 -14.88
N SER A 33 12.25 9.94 -13.90
CA SER A 33 11.42 9.25 -12.91
C SER A 33 10.57 10.23 -12.11
N ASP A 34 11.10 11.42 -11.81
CA ASP A 34 10.39 12.46 -11.07
C ASP A 34 9.18 13.01 -11.85
N ALA A 35 9.30 13.17 -13.17
CA ALA A 35 8.15 13.58 -14.00
C ALA A 35 7.03 12.53 -13.99
N ILE A 36 7.38 11.24 -14.05
CA ILE A 36 6.40 10.15 -13.95
C ILE A 36 5.77 10.14 -12.56
N LEU A 37 6.57 10.26 -11.50
CA LEU A 37 6.10 10.32 -10.12
C LEU A 37 5.15 11.51 -9.90
N SER A 38 5.52 12.70 -10.41
CA SER A 38 4.67 13.89 -10.32
C SER A 38 3.30 13.66 -10.97
N GLY A 39 3.25 12.94 -12.10
CA GLY A 39 1.99 12.53 -12.73
C GLY A 39 1.14 11.60 -11.85
N LEU A 40 1.77 10.64 -11.17
CA LEU A 40 1.08 9.74 -10.22
C LEU A 40 0.51 10.53 -9.04
N ILE A 41 1.30 11.41 -8.44
CA ILE A 41 0.88 12.26 -7.32
C ILE A 41 -0.27 13.18 -7.73
N HIS A 42 -0.17 13.83 -8.88
CA HIS A 42 -1.22 14.71 -9.41
C HIS A 42 -2.55 13.95 -9.58
N THR A 43 -2.49 12.74 -10.16
CA THR A 43 -3.66 11.87 -10.31
C THR A 43 -4.25 11.49 -8.95
N CYS A 44 -3.40 11.13 -7.98
CA CYS A 44 -3.83 10.84 -6.62
C CYS A 44 -4.51 12.04 -5.97
N CYS A 45 -3.92 13.24 -6.08
CA CYS A 45 -4.47 14.47 -5.53
C CYS A 45 -5.86 14.79 -6.13
N LYS A 46 -6.01 14.61 -7.45
CA LYS A 46 -7.31 14.76 -8.14
C LYS A 46 -8.33 13.77 -7.58
N ASN A 47 -7.96 12.50 -7.42
CA ASN A 47 -8.83 11.46 -6.88
C ASN A 47 -9.17 11.67 -5.40
N ALA A 48 -8.30 12.36 -4.65
CA ALA A 48 -8.49 12.70 -3.24
C ALA A 48 -9.42 13.91 -3.02
N SER A 49 -9.68 14.70 -4.07
CA SER A 49 -10.51 15.90 -3.97
C SER A 49 -11.92 15.58 -3.46
N GLY A 50 -12.40 16.36 -2.48
CA GLY A 50 -13.71 16.19 -1.85
C GLY A 50 -13.82 15.02 -0.86
N ARG A 51 -12.74 14.28 -0.60
CA ARG A 51 -12.69 13.23 0.42
C ARG A 51 -12.31 13.84 1.75
N GLN A 52 -13.01 13.43 2.80
CA GLN A 52 -12.82 14.02 4.14
C GLN A 52 -11.64 13.41 4.90
N HIS A 53 -11.36 12.10 4.69
CA HIS A 53 -10.32 11.39 5.42
C HIS A 53 -9.56 10.41 4.52
N LEU A 54 -8.24 10.51 4.55
CA LEU A 54 -7.30 9.73 3.75
C LEU A 54 -6.38 8.91 4.65
N LEU A 55 -6.24 7.63 4.36
CA LEU A 55 -5.25 6.76 4.98
C LEU A 55 -4.01 6.73 4.07
N CYS A 56 -2.88 7.20 4.59
CA CYS A 56 -1.60 7.25 3.88
C CYS A 56 -0.72 6.10 4.37
N ILE A 57 -0.82 4.97 3.70
CA ILE A 57 -0.21 3.70 4.12
C ILE A 57 1.19 3.60 3.56
N GLN A 58 2.18 3.43 4.43
CA GLN A 58 3.58 3.26 4.08
C GLN A 58 4.05 1.84 4.33
N ASP A 59 4.90 1.34 3.46
CA ASP A 59 5.66 0.10 3.67
C ASP A 59 6.84 0.03 2.69
N THR A 60 7.84 -0.81 2.97
CA THR A 60 9.02 -0.98 2.12
C THR A 60 9.08 -2.40 1.55
N SER A 61 9.36 -2.50 0.26
CA SER A 61 9.65 -3.77 -0.39
C SER A 61 10.96 -3.71 -1.16
N GLU A 62 11.65 -4.83 -1.26
CA GLU A 62 12.83 -4.99 -2.10
C GLU A 62 12.40 -5.50 -3.48
N ILE A 63 12.89 -4.91 -4.55
CA ILE A 63 12.75 -5.42 -5.90
C ILE A 63 14.09 -6.01 -6.31
N ASN A 64 14.14 -7.32 -6.49
CA ASN A 64 15.37 -8.08 -6.70
C ASN A 64 15.61 -8.32 -8.19
N TYR A 65 16.81 -7.97 -8.66
CA TYR A 65 17.25 -8.16 -10.03
C TYR A 65 18.50 -9.06 -10.16
N GLU A 66 18.81 -9.84 -9.12
CA GLU A 66 20.01 -10.69 -9.10
C GLU A 66 20.09 -11.60 -10.33
N ALA A 67 18.97 -12.15 -10.80
CA ALA A 67 18.90 -12.97 -12.00
C ALA A 67 19.36 -12.23 -13.29
N HIS A 68 19.43 -10.90 -13.25
CA HIS A 68 19.76 -10.06 -14.41
C HIS A 68 21.00 -9.19 -14.18
N VAL A 69 21.74 -9.40 -13.10
CA VAL A 69 22.88 -8.57 -12.68
C VAL A 69 23.96 -8.46 -13.76
N GLU A 70 24.28 -9.53 -14.44
CA GLU A 70 25.31 -9.54 -15.49
C GLU A 70 24.92 -8.68 -16.72
N ARG A 71 23.64 -8.57 -17.00
CA ARG A 71 23.12 -7.67 -18.05
C ARG A 71 23.24 -6.22 -17.63
N MET A 72 22.91 -5.92 -16.38
CA MET A 72 22.99 -4.56 -15.83
C MET A 72 24.43 -4.05 -15.72
N LYS A 73 25.38 -4.91 -15.31
CA LYS A 73 26.80 -4.55 -15.20
C LYS A 73 27.41 -4.08 -16.53
N LYS A 74 26.87 -4.50 -17.67
CA LYS A 74 27.35 -4.04 -18.98
C LYS A 74 27.13 -2.54 -19.22
N LYS A 75 26.11 -1.94 -18.63
CA LYS A 75 25.74 -0.52 -18.83
C LYS A 75 25.72 0.31 -17.54
N THR A 76 25.78 -0.32 -16.38
CA THR A 76 25.73 0.36 -15.08
C THR A 76 26.93 -0.08 -14.27
N ALA A 77 27.84 0.83 -13.93
CA ALA A 77 29.09 0.53 -13.19
C ALA A 77 28.81 -0.06 -11.79
N SER A 78 27.69 0.34 -11.14
CA SER A 78 27.25 -0.20 -9.86
C SER A 78 25.73 -0.23 -9.82
N PRO A 79 25.09 -1.39 -10.05
CA PRO A 79 23.63 -1.49 -10.03
C PRO A 79 23.01 -1.28 -8.64
N GLY A 80 23.83 -1.24 -7.57
CA GLY A 80 23.35 -1.09 -6.19
C GLY A 80 22.83 -2.40 -5.60
N ILE A 81 22.73 -2.43 -4.28
CA ILE A 81 22.34 -3.64 -3.54
C ILE A 81 21.14 -3.40 -2.61
N VAL A 82 20.43 -4.48 -2.34
CA VAL A 82 19.35 -4.58 -1.34
C VAL A 82 19.63 -5.76 -0.40
N GLY A 83 18.89 -5.86 0.69
CA GLY A 83 18.87 -6.98 1.63
C GLY A 83 20.21 -7.67 1.86
N GLN A 84 20.30 -8.94 1.51
CA GLN A 84 21.49 -9.78 1.65
C GLN A 84 22.55 -9.56 0.55
N ARG A 85 22.81 -8.31 0.17
CA ARG A 85 23.75 -7.90 -0.89
C ARG A 85 23.35 -8.36 -2.31
N GLN A 86 22.09 -8.58 -2.54
CA GLN A 86 21.56 -8.89 -3.87
C GLN A 86 21.40 -7.61 -4.70
N CYS A 87 21.58 -7.71 -6.02
CA CYS A 87 21.33 -6.60 -6.92
C CYS A 87 19.84 -6.22 -6.94
N GLY A 88 19.52 -4.95 -6.68
CA GLY A 88 18.13 -4.55 -6.60
C GLY A 88 17.92 -3.09 -6.22
N THR A 89 16.65 -2.75 -5.99
CA THR A 89 16.23 -1.44 -5.47
C THR A 89 15.21 -1.63 -4.35
N PHE A 90 15.28 -0.77 -3.33
CA PHE A 90 14.19 -0.61 -2.36
C PHE A 90 13.10 0.24 -2.96
N LEU A 91 11.87 -0.10 -2.65
CA LEU A 91 10.66 0.60 -3.06
C LEU A 91 9.82 0.93 -1.83
N HIS A 92 9.57 2.21 -1.57
CA HIS A 92 8.77 2.69 -0.45
C HIS A 92 7.70 3.65 -0.94
N PRO A 93 6.54 3.15 -1.37
CA PRO A 93 5.39 3.95 -1.74
C PRO A 93 4.58 4.37 -0.51
N VAL A 94 3.88 5.48 -0.62
CA VAL A 94 2.76 5.85 0.24
C VAL A 94 1.47 5.63 -0.55
N LEU A 95 0.78 4.56 -0.25
CA LEU A 95 -0.51 4.22 -0.85
C LEU A 95 -1.62 5.01 -0.15
N VAL A 96 -2.32 5.85 -0.89
CA VAL A 96 -3.45 6.64 -0.38
C VAL A 96 -4.74 5.86 -0.57
N VAL A 97 -5.48 5.71 0.52
CA VAL A 97 -6.74 4.96 0.60
C VAL A 97 -7.82 5.87 1.19
N ASP A 98 -9.00 5.85 0.62
CA ASP A 98 -10.16 6.53 1.20
C ASP A 98 -10.61 5.79 2.48
N ALA A 99 -10.65 6.49 3.61
CA ALA A 99 -10.97 5.91 4.90
C ALA A 99 -12.42 5.37 4.99
N SER A 100 -13.34 5.90 4.20
CA SER A 100 -14.75 5.50 4.21
C SER A 100 -15.02 4.23 3.41
N SER A 101 -14.44 4.12 2.21
CA SER A 101 -14.62 2.97 1.31
C SER A 101 -13.55 1.91 1.48
N HIS A 102 -12.40 2.25 2.08
CA HIS A 102 -11.19 1.43 2.13
C HIS A 102 -10.70 1.02 0.73
N ILE A 103 -10.88 1.88 -0.27
CA ILE A 103 -10.40 1.65 -1.65
C ILE A 103 -9.20 2.56 -1.91
N PRO A 104 -8.10 2.02 -2.46
CA PRO A 104 -6.95 2.82 -2.86
C PRO A 104 -7.28 3.79 -3.99
N ILE A 105 -6.74 5.01 -3.92
CA ILE A 105 -7.00 6.08 -4.89
C ILE A 105 -5.75 6.60 -5.59
N GLY A 106 -4.56 6.22 -5.15
CA GLY A 106 -3.31 6.67 -5.76
C GLY A 106 -2.11 6.56 -4.83
N PHE A 107 -1.05 7.27 -5.20
CA PHE A 107 0.18 7.39 -4.42
C PHE A 107 0.48 8.86 -4.14
N SER A 108 0.79 9.19 -2.89
CA SER A 108 1.24 10.54 -2.51
C SER A 108 2.76 10.70 -2.54
N SER A 109 3.49 9.59 -2.49
CA SER A 109 4.95 9.56 -2.58
C SER A 109 5.40 8.16 -3.01
N VAL A 110 6.53 8.07 -3.71
CA VAL A 110 7.22 6.81 -3.99
C VAL A 110 8.71 7.04 -3.94
N LYS A 111 9.38 6.53 -2.92
CA LYS A 111 10.84 6.58 -2.80
C LYS A 111 11.47 5.30 -3.34
N GLN A 112 12.50 5.45 -4.15
CA GLN A 112 13.31 4.35 -4.68
C GLN A 112 14.78 4.61 -4.36
N TRP A 113 15.47 3.63 -3.79
CA TRP A 113 16.90 3.74 -3.51
C TRP A 113 17.57 2.37 -3.47
N ASN A 114 18.89 2.37 -3.49
CA ASN A 114 19.70 1.19 -3.25
C ASN A 114 20.89 1.57 -2.37
N ARG A 115 21.56 0.57 -1.81
CA ARG A 115 22.79 0.75 -1.05
C ARG A 115 24.00 0.61 -1.96
N SER A 116 25.05 1.37 -1.66
CA SER A 116 26.35 1.14 -2.29
C SER A 116 26.92 -0.22 -1.85
N PRO A 117 27.53 -1.01 -2.74
CA PRO A 117 28.25 -2.21 -2.36
C PRO A 117 29.38 -1.96 -1.35
N ALA A 118 29.94 -0.74 -1.33
CA ALA A 118 30.95 -0.28 -0.39
C ALA A 118 30.38 0.35 0.90
N ALA A 119 29.06 0.28 1.12
CA ALA A 119 28.46 0.85 2.33
C ALA A 119 28.96 0.13 3.58
N LEU A 120 29.37 0.91 4.56
CA LEU A 120 29.81 0.43 5.88
C LEU A 120 28.64 -0.27 6.61
N SER A 121 28.93 -1.24 7.47
CA SER A 121 27.97 -1.87 8.36
C SER A 121 27.34 -0.88 9.34
N ARG A 122 26.24 -1.28 10.00
CA ARG A 122 25.59 -0.43 11.03
C ARG A 122 26.53 -0.15 12.20
N GLU A 123 27.36 -1.13 12.58
CA GLU A 123 28.33 -1.01 13.67
C GLU A 123 29.42 -0.02 13.31
N GLU A 124 30.02 -0.17 12.13
CA GLU A 124 31.08 0.74 11.65
C GLU A 124 30.61 2.20 11.52
N ARG A 125 29.32 2.42 11.23
CA ARG A 125 28.76 3.77 11.12
C ARG A 125 28.32 4.39 12.43
N ASN A 126 28.43 3.70 13.57
CA ASN A 126 27.88 4.14 14.86
C ASN A 126 26.38 4.57 14.75
N TYR A 127 25.60 3.76 14.02
CA TYR A 127 24.24 4.06 13.55
C TYR A 127 23.30 4.56 14.66
N ARG A 128 23.50 4.11 15.91
CA ARG A 128 22.64 4.48 17.04
C ARG A 128 22.65 5.99 17.31
N TYR A 129 23.81 6.66 17.12
CA TYR A 129 24.00 8.06 17.45
C TYR A 129 23.91 9.01 16.25
N GLN A 130 23.75 8.48 15.03
CA GLN A 130 23.52 9.32 13.85
C GLN A 130 22.20 10.10 13.97
N PRO A 131 22.14 11.34 13.46
CA PRO A 131 20.87 12.04 13.25
C PRO A 131 19.89 11.18 12.46
N ILE A 132 18.60 11.35 12.70
CA ILE A 132 17.56 10.55 12.01
C ILE A 132 17.63 10.75 10.49
N GLU A 133 17.97 11.94 10.04
CA GLU A 133 18.10 12.34 8.63
C GLU A 133 19.16 11.53 7.87
N GLU A 134 20.17 11.02 8.56
CA GLU A 134 21.23 10.20 8.00
C GLU A 134 20.91 8.69 8.00
N LYS A 135 19.79 8.31 8.62
CA LYS A 135 19.36 6.92 8.74
C LYS A 135 18.41 6.53 7.61
N GLU A 136 18.47 5.29 7.16
CA GLU A 136 17.49 4.76 6.21
C GLU A 136 16.05 4.84 6.73
N SER A 137 15.86 4.79 8.07
CA SER A 137 14.56 4.93 8.70
C SER A 137 13.95 6.34 8.54
N TYR A 138 14.73 7.36 8.15
CA TYR A 138 14.23 8.69 7.83
C TYR A 138 13.17 8.68 6.71
N ARG A 139 13.20 7.67 5.84
CA ARG A 139 12.20 7.49 4.79
C ARG A 139 10.74 7.53 5.29
N TRP A 140 10.50 7.02 6.49
CA TRP A 140 9.16 7.03 7.11
C TRP A 140 8.68 8.44 7.43
N ILE A 141 9.59 9.30 7.91
CA ILE A 141 9.30 10.70 8.21
C ILE A 141 9.16 11.50 6.91
N GLU A 142 10.14 11.40 6.02
CA GLU A 142 10.16 12.09 4.74
C GLU A 142 8.91 11.80 3.90
N SER A 143 8.55 10.53 3.78
CA SER A 143 7.35 10.11 3.03
C SER A 143 6.05 10.52 3.72
N GLY A 144 6.01 10.54 5.06
CA GLY A 144 4.87 11.04 5.84
C GLY A 144 4.68 12.56 5.66
N MET A 145 5.77 13.33 5.67
CA MET A 145 5.74 14.78 5.38
C MET A 145 5.25 15.04 3.96
N ALA A 146 5.82 14.32 2.97
CA ALA A 146 5.41 14.45 1.58
C ALA A 146 3.91 14.14 1.40
N ALA A 147 3.39 13.11 2.07
CA ALA A 147 1.95 12.78 2.04
C ALA A 147 1.10 13.92 2.63
N SER A 148 1.55 14.53 3.72
CA SER A 148 0.87 15.68 4.33
C SER A 148 0.80 16.88 3.39
N GLU A 149 1.88 17.17 2.68
CA GLU A 149 2.03 18.33 1.81
C GLU A 149 1.30 18.17 0.47
N GLN A 150 1.33 16.96 -0.11
CA GLN A 150 0.81 16.69 -1.45
C GLN A 150 -0.71 16.48 -1.47
N MET A 151 -1.31 16.00 -0.37
CA MET A 151 -2.73 15.72 -0.33
C MET A 151 -3.56 16.97 0.02
N PRO A 152 -4.88 17.01 -0.32
CA PRO A 152 -5.74 18.15 -0.04
C PRO A 152 -5.66 18.61 1.42
N ARG A 153 -5.58 19.93 1.63
CA ARG A 153 -5.39 20.51 2.97
C ARG A 153 -6.58 20.33 3.89
N ASP A 154 -7.77 20.30 3.32
CA ASP A 154 -9.06 20.13 4.00
C ASP A 154 -9.34 18.68 4.43
N ALA A 155 -8.64 17.72 3.85
CA ALA A 155 -8.78 16.33 4.25
C ALA A 155 -7.94 16.01 5.50
N VAL A 156 -8.50 15.22 6.41
CA VAL A 156 -7.75 14.56 7.48
C VAL A 156 -6.85 13.49 6.85
N LYS A 157 -5.61 13.38 7.28
CA LYS A 157 -4.65 12.39 6.83
C LYS A 157 -4.17 11.54 8.00
N THR A 158 -4.30 10.22 7.90
CA THR A 158 -3.74 9.28 8.86
C THR A 158 -2.57 8.54 8.21
N ILE A 159 -1.37 8.82 8.69
CA ILE A 159 -0.15 8.12 8.26
C ILE A 159 -0.12 6.78 8.99
N ILE A 160 -0.12 5.68 8.23
CA ILE A 160 -0.14 4.32 8.77
C ILE A 160 1.18 3.63 8.44
N GLY A 161 1.81 3.07 9.47
CA GLY A 161 3.06 2.30 9.32
C GLY A 161 3.06 1.04 10.19
N ASP A 162 3.94 0.12 9.82
CA ASP A 162 4.20 -1.08 10.57
C ASP A 162 5.21 -0.84 11.71
N ARG A 163 5.81 -1.93 12.23
CA ARG A 163 6.81 -1.90 13.32
C ARG A 163 8.08 -1.12 12.96
N GLU A 164 8.45 -1.03 11.68
CA GLU A 164 9.62 -0.27 11.26
C GLU A 164 9.41 1.24 11.36
N ALA A 165 8.15 1.68 11.35
CA ALA A 165 7.76 3.07 11.53
C ALA A 165 7.67 3.49 13.01
N ASP A 166 7.93 2.59 13.99
CA ASP A 166 7.89 2.91 15.42
C ASP A 166 9.13 3.75 15.83
N ILE A 167 9.18 4.98 15.36
CA ILE A 167 10.29 5.93 15.50
C ILE A 167 9.80 7.13 16.31
N PHE A 168 10.52 7.50 17.39
CA PHE A 168 10.11 8.60 18.26
C PHE A 168 9.99 9.93 17.49
N GLU A 169 10.93 10.21 16.59
CA GLU A 169 10.94 11.43 15.79
C GLU A 169 9.74 11.50 14.83
N LEU A 170 9.18 10.39 14.40
CA LEU A 170 7.95 10.36 13.60
C LEU A 170 6.79 10.94 14.41
N PHE A 171 6.62 10.48 15.68
CA PHE A 171 5.55 10.95 16.56
C PHE A 171 5.70 12.43 16.96
N SER A 172 6.93 12.93 17.03
CA SER A 172 7.20 14.32 17.45
C SER A 172 7.15 15.33 16.31
N ARG A 173 7.28 14.92 15.04
CA ARG A 173 7.46 15.83 13.90
C ARG A 173 6.29 15.87 12.92
N ILE A 174 5.55 14.77 12.76
CA ILE A 174 4.53 14.65 11.72
C ILE A 174 3.15 15.18 12.15
N PRO A 175 2.67 14.93 13.39
CA PRO A 175 1.31 15.31 13.76
C PRO A 175 1.06 16.81 13.67
N THR A 176 -0.08 17.16 13.05
CA THR A 176 -0.67 18.51 13.05
C THR A 176 -2.17 18.34 13.27
N ASP A 177 -2.94 19.43 13.25
CA ASP A 177 -4.39 19.37 13.44
C ASP A 177 -5.11 18.43 12.46
N ASN A 178 -4.59 18.31 11.21
CA ASN A 178 -5.18 17.50 10.17
C ASN A 178 -4.32 16.26 9.78
N VAL A 179 -3.20 16.02 10.48
CA VAL A 179 -2.30 14.91 10.19
C VAL A 179 -2.08 14.07 11.42
N HIS A 180 -2.57 12.87 11.38
CA HIS A 180 -2.50 11.91 12.46
C HIS A 180 -1.60 10.73 12.12
N LEU A 181 -1.17 10.03 13.14
CA LEU A 181 -0.40 8.80 13.05
C LEU A 181 -1.21 7.61 13.56
N LEU A 182 -0.96 6.46 12.95
CA LEU A 182 -1.44 5.15 13.42
C LEU A 182 -0.36 4.11 13.14
N ILE A 183 0.49 3.86 14.13
CA ILE A 183 1.72 3.09 13.99
C ILE A 183 1.68 1.87 14.91
N ARG A 184 2.07 0.71 14.38
CA ARG A 184 2.23 -0.49 15.21
C ARG A 184 3.49 -0.40 16.06
N SER A 185 3.33 -0.41 17.37
CA SER A 185 4.47 -0.37 18.30
C SER A 185 5.19 -1.72 18.36
N VAL A 186 6.51 -1.66 18.45
CA VAL A 186 7.41 -2.80 18.67
C VAL A 186 8.37 -2.54 19.82
N HIS A 187 8.70 -1.27 20.05
CA HIS A 187 9.65 -0.89 21.08
C HIS A 187 8.98 -0.81 22.45
N GLU A 188 9.65 -1.35 23.46
CA GLU A 188 9.33 -1.08 24.85
C GLU A 188 9.72 0.36 25.16
N ARG A 189 8.73 1.18 25.48
CA ARG A 189 8.92 2.62 25.69
C ARG A 189 8.56 2.99 27.12
N ASN A 190 9.33 3.91 27.68
CA ASN A 190 8.92 4.60 28.89
C ASN A 190 7.79 5.57 28.54
N CYS A 191 6.72 5.50 29.26
CA CYS A 191 5.59 6.41 29.13
C CYS A 191 5.14 6.87 30.51
N ARG A 192 4.39 7.96 30.51
CA ARG A 192 3.75 8.52 31.70
C ARG A 192 2.24 8.50 31.49
N LEU A 193 1.52 8.35 32.56
CA LEU A 193 0.12 8.73 32.66
C LEU A 193 0.03 10.22 33.04
N ASP A 194 -0.86 10.57 33.91
CA ASP A 194 -1.07 11.97 34.35
C ASP A 194 0.01 12.48 35.32
N ASP A 195 0.78 11.57 35.95
CA ASP A 195 1.86 11.95 36.89
C ASP A 195 3.20 12.09 36.12
N PRO A 196 3.78 13.31 36.06
CA PRO A 196 5.04 13.55 35.34
C PRO A 196 6.25 12.85 35.97
N ASP A 197 6.20 12.48 37.23
CA ASP A 197 7.32 11.85 37.95
C ASP A 197 7.27 10.32 37.91
N CYS A 198 6.15 9.73 37.51
CA CYS A 198 5.96 8.29 37.40
C CYS A 198 6.13 7.82 35.95
N SER A 199 7.21 7.10 35.68
CA SER A 199 7.46 6.48 34.36
C SER A 199 7.25 4.97 34.43
N VAL A 200 6.43 4.45 33.53
CA VAL A 200 6.07 3.03 33.43
C VAL A 200 6.38 2.54 32.01
N GLN A 201 6.70 1.27 31.87
CA GLN A 201 6.85 0.62 30.58
C GLN A 201 5.50 0.48 29.88
N LEU A 202 5.43 0.85 28.60
CA LEU A 202 4.18 0.84 27.81
C LEU A 202 3.48 -0.52 27.84
N ASN A 203 4.24 -1.62 27.74
CA ASN A 203 3.66 -2.97 27.77
C ASN A 203 3.00 -3.26 29.12
N THR A 204 3.69 -2.98 30.21
CA THR A 204 3.18 -3.18 31.58
C THR A 204 1.91 -2.35 31.80
N LEU A 205 1.94 -1.09 31.37
CA LEU A 205 0.78 -0.20 31.45
C LEU A 205 -0.43 -0.78 30.71
N MET A 206 -0.23 -1.21 29.45
CA MET A 206 -1.33 -1.70 28.63
C MET A 206 -1.86 -3.08 29.07
N GLU A 207 -1.04 -3.92 29.68
CA GLU A 207 -1.49 -5.18 30.29
C GLU A 207 -2.36 -4.96 31.54
N GLN A 208 -2.09 -3.89 32.29
CA GLN A 208 -2.84 -3.49 33.48
C GLN A 208 -4.05 -2.58 33.16
N ALA A 209 -4.11 -2.04 31.94
CA ALA A 209 -5.19 -1.15 31.50
C ALA A 209 -6.55 -1.86 31.55
N VAL A 210 -7.61 -1.08 31.81
CA VAL A 210 -8.98 -1.59 31.90
C VAL A 210 -9.40 -2.27 30.58
N LEU A 211 -9.96 -3.47 30.67
CA LEU A 211 -10.60 -4.12 29.54
C LEU A 211 -11.86 -3.32 29.16
N ARG A 212 -11.87 -2.75 27.95
CA ARG A 212 -12.96 -1.89 27.45
C ARG A 212 -14.01 -2.66 26.68
N ALA A 213 -13.58 -3.67 25.89
CA ALA A 213 -14.48 -4.51 25.11
C ALA A 213 -13.85 -5.85 24.74
N GLU A 214 -14.72 -6.79 24.38
CA GLU A 214 -14.36 -8.03 23.71
C GLU A 214 -15.11 -8.12 22.37
N TYR A 215 -14.43 -8.57 21.34
CA TYR A 215 -15.04 -8.79 20.04
C TYR A 215 -14.42 -9.99 19.33
N SER A 216 -15.12 -10.51 18.34
CA SER A 216 -14.64 -11.64 17.56
C SER A 216 -14.50 -11.25 16.09
N PHE A 217 -13.51 -11.80 15.42
CA PHE A 217 -13.39 -11.68 13.98
C PHE A 217 -12.89 -12.98 13.33
N GLU A 218 -13.19 -13.11 12.05
CA GLU A 218 -12.78 -14.28 11.28
C GLU A 218 -11.33 -14.11 10.80
N VAL A 219 -10.46 -15.05 11.18
CA VAL A 219 -9.10 -15.17 10.69
C VAL A 219 -9.13 -16.00 9.42
N LEU A 220 -8.75 -15.39 8.29
CA LEU A 220 -8.70 -16.07 7.01
C LEU A 220 -7.54 -17.09 6.96
N PRO A 221 -7.69 -18.17 6.16
CA PRO A 221 -6.64 -19.15 6.00
C PRO A 221 -5.40 -18.52 5.34
N GLY A 222 -4.22 -18.95 5.79
CA GLY A 222 -2.93 -18.49 5.28
C GLY A 222 -1.89 -19.60 5.35
N SER A 223 -0.63 -19.28 5.04
CA SER A 223 0.45 -20.26 5.13
C SER A 223 0.57 -20.82 6.56
N GLY A 224 0.23 -22.09 6.74
CA GLY A 224 0.24 -22.77 8.04
C GLY A 224 -0.90 -22.42 9.00
N ARG A 225 -1.86 -21.58 8.58
CA ARG A 225 -2.97 -21.12 9.42
C ARG A 225 -4.32 -21.52 8.84
N LYS A 226 -5.17 -22.14 9.65
CA LYS A 226 -6.56 -22.52 9.29
C LYS A 226 -7.51 -21.34 9.52
N LYS A 227 -8.62 -21.32 8.75
CA LYS A 227 -9.74 -20.43 9.01
C LYS A 227 -10.29 -20.67 10.41
N ARG A 228 -10.47 -19.61 11.21
CA ARG A 228 -11.01 -19.69 12.57
C ARG A 228 -11.60 -18.34 13.01
N VAL A 229 -12.30 -18.35 14.11
CA VAL A 229 -12.75 -17.13 14.79
C VAL A 229 -11.80 -16.85 15.95
N ALA A 230 -11.23 -15.65 15.98
CA ALA A 230 -10.41 -15.15 17.08
C ALA A 230 -11.26 -14.27 18.00
N CYS A 231 -11.18 -14.52 19.31
CA CYS A 231 -11.79 -13.67 20.34
C CYS A 231 -10.74 -12.70 20.87
N MET A 232 -11.00 -11.40 20.74
CA MET A 232 -10.05 -10.33 21.05
C MET A 232 -10.48 -9.56 22.28
N GLU A 233 -9.50 -9.22 23.10
CA GLU A 233 -9.62 -8.23 24.18
C GLU A 233 -9.12 -6.89 23.68
N LEU A 234 -9.87 -5.82 23.95
CA LEU A 234 -9.57 -4.45 23.58
C LEU A 234 -9.34 -3.58 24.83
N ARG A 235 -8.19 -2.95 24.88
CA ARG A 235 -7.81 -1.93 25.86
C ARG A 235 -7.32 -0.70 25.13
N PHE A 236 -7.55 0.48 25.68
CA PHE A 236 -6.94 1.72 25.21
C PHE A 236 -6.77 2.71 26.36
N GLU A 237 -5.67 3.46 26.28
CA GLU A 237 -5.32 4.49 27.27
C GLU A 237 -4.63 5.67 26.59
N ARG A 238 -4.82 6.87 27.15
CA ARG A 238 -4.01 8.03 26.81
C ARG A 238 -2.66 7.90 27.50
N VAL A 239 -1.58 8.05 26.73
CA VAL A 239 -0.21 7.89 27.24
C VAL A 239 0.68 9.03 26.75
N THR A 240 1.67 9.41 27.54
CA THR A 240 2.70 10.36 27.13
C THR A 240 4.03 9.61 26.95
N LEU A 241 4.47 9.47 25.72
CA LEU A 241 5.74 8.81 25.39
C LEU A 241 6.91 9.70 25.85
N CYS A 242 7.81 9.13 26.63
CA CYS A 242 9.05 9.79 27.00
C CYS A 242 10.06 9.72 25.85
N ALA A 243 10.89 10.75 25.72
CA ALA A 243 12.01 10.73 24.79
C ALA A 243 12.97 9.56 25.09
N PRO A 244 13.67 9.02 24.08
CA PRO A 244 14.69 8.01 24.28
C PRO A 244 15.80 8.49 25.25
N VAL A 245 16.23 7.61 26.15
CA VAL A 245 17.29 7.91 27.12
C VAL A 245 18.64 8.20 26.44
N ASN A 246 18.85 7.61 25.25
CA ASN A 246 20.07 7.73 24.47
C ASN A 246 19.75 8.07 23.01
N GLY A 247 20.73 8.64 22.31
CA GLY A 247 20.64 8.96 20.90
C GLY A 247 20.22 10.41 20.62
N PRO A 248 19.99 10.76 19.34
CA PRO A 248 19.72 12.14 18.91
C PRO A 248 18.45 12.75 19.46
N ALA A 249 17.44 11.93 19.72
CA ALA A 249 16.17 12.40 20.28
C ALA A 249 16.18 12.54 21.82
N LYS A 250 17.34 12.30 22.48
CA LYS A 250 17.47 12.51 23.92
C LYS A 250 17.14 13.96 24.31
N GLY A 251 16.27 14.11 25.31
CA GLY A 251 15.85 15.44 25.80
C GLY A 251 14.79 16.12 24.94
N SER A 252 14.29 15.48 23.89
CA SER A 252 13.13 15.98 23.14
C SER A 252 11.88 16.05 24.05
N PRO A 253 10.95 16.97 23.79
CA PRO A 253 9.67 17.02 24.50
C PRO A 253 8.92 15.68 24.41
N PRO A 254 8.25 15.25 25.48
CA PRO A 254 7.42 14.07 25.44
C PRO A 254 6.22 14.26 24.50
N VAL A 255 5.67 13.17 23.98
CA VAL A 255 4.57 13.19 23.00
C VAL A 255 3.35 12.51 23.59
N SER A 256 2.25 13.25 23.74
CA SER A 256 0.96 12.70 24.18
C SER A 256 0.21 12.10 23.01
N LEU A 257 -0.29 10.87 23.18
CA LEU A 257 -1.03 10.12 22.18
C LEU A 257 -1.88 9.03 22.86
N TYR A 258 -2.55 8.19 22.08
CA TYR A 258 -3.30 7.06 22.58
C TYR A 258 -2.63 5.75 22.18
N CYS A 259 -2.67 4.77 23.08
CA CYS A 259 -2.27 3.40 22.80
C CYS A 259 -3.52 2.51 22.77
N ILE A 260 -3.72 1.78 21.68
CA ILE A 260 -4.77 0.77 21.52
C ILE A 260 -4.09 -0.60 21.57
N HIS A 261 -4.46 -1.43 22.53
CA HIS A 261 -3.95 -2.79 22.71
C HIS A 261 -5.05 -3.81 22.41
N VAL A 262 -4.80 -4.62 21.40
CA VAL A 262 -5.69 -5.70 20.97
C VAL A 262 -4.94 -7.01 21.13
N LYS A 263 -5.48 -7.93 21.94
CA LYS A 263 -4.85 -9.23 22.23
C LYS A 263 -5.86 -10.37 22.11
N GLU A 264 -5.48 -11.41 21.41
CA GLU A 264 -6.30 -12.60 21.31
C GLU A 264 -6.32 -13.39 22.63
N LYS A 265 -7.50 -13.83 23.03
CA LYS A 265 -7.68 -14.69 24.22
C LYS A 265 -7.01 -16.05 23.99
N SER A 266 -6.35 -16.54 25.02
CA SER A 266 -5.74 -17.87 24.99
C SER A 266 -6.75 -18.99 24.66
N SER A 267 -8.02 -18.82 25.02
CA SER A 267 -9.10 -19.76 24.73
C SER A 267 -9.42 -19.92 23.24
N SER A 268 -9.11 -18.91 22.41
CA SER A 268 -9.32 -18.94 20.95
C SER A 268 -8.02 -19.14 20.15
N THR A 269 -6.86 -19.09 20.83
CA THR A 269 -5.55 -19.25 20.18
C THR A 269 -5.22 -20.76 20.05
N PRO A 270 -4.93 -21.27 18.85
CA PRO A 270 -4.49 -22.67 18.69
C PRO A 270 -3.17 -22.94 19.40
N VAL A 271 -3.01 -24.16 19.92
CA VAL A 271 -1.84 -24.56 20.74
C VAL A 271 -0.49 -24.29 20.05
N ASN A 272 -0.44 -24.37 18.72
CA ASN A 272 0.78 -24.19 17.92
C ASN A 272 0.88 -22.82 17.23
N GLU A 273 0.03 -21.86 17.58
CA GLU A 273 0.05 -20.49 17.02
C GLU A 273 0.32 -19.47 18.13
N SER A 274 1.02 -18.41 17.80
CA SER A 274 1.11 -17.24 18.67
C SER A 274 -0.20 -16.47 18.62
N PRO A 275 -0.67 -15.90 19.75
CA PRO A 275 -1.88 -15.07 19.76
C PRO A 275 -1.70 -13.85 18.86
N ILE A 276 -2.78 -13.42 18.25
CA ILE A 276 -2.81 -12.17 17.52
C ILE A 276 -2.72 -11.04 18.54
N GLU A 277 -1.69 -10.19 18.41
CA GLU A 277 -1.48 -9.06 19.30
C GLU A 277 -1.00 -7.84 18.53
N TRP A 278 -1.71 -6.73 18.72
CA TRP A 278 -1.36 -5.42 18.19
C TRP A 278 -1.36 -4.38 19.29
N ARG A 279 -0.30 -3.60 19.34
CA ARG A 279 -0.24 -2.33 20.07
C ARG A 279 -0.11 -1.23 19.03
N LEU A 280 -1.12 -0.37 18.96
CA LEU A 280 -1.19 0.71 17.99
C LEU A 280 -1.06 2.03 18.74
N LEU A 281 -0.07 2.83 18.35
CA LEU A 281 0.10 4.19 18.83
C LEU A 281 -0.55 5.14 17.84
N THR A 282 -1.44 6.01 18.33
CA THR A 282 -2.17 6.94 17.47
C THR A 282 -2.31 8.32 18.09
N THR A 283 -2.26 9.35 17.26
CA THR A 283 -2.56 10.73 17.65
C THR A 283 -4.05 11.09 17.48
N HIS A 284 -4.85 10.18 16.95
CA HIS A 284 -6.31 10.30 17.03
C HIS A 284 -6.77 10.19 18.48
N VAL A 285 -7.82 10.93 18.83
CA VAL A 285 -8.50 10.80 20.12
C VAL A 285 -9.21 9.44 20.17
N VAL A 286 -8.98 8.67 21.24
CA VAL A 286 -9.57 7.35 21.47
C VAL A 286 -10.11 7.28 22.89
N GLU A 287 -11.34 7.72 23.06
CA GLU A 287 -12.05 7.75 24.35
C GLU A 287 -13.18 6.73 24.41
N THR A 288 -13.62 6.23 23.26
CA THR A 288 -14.70 5.25 23.15
C THR A 288 -14.25 3.97 22.42
N VAL A 289 -15.01 2.90 22.62
CA VAL A 289 -14.78 1.61 21.95
C VAL A 289 -14.92 1.75 20.44
N GLU A 290 -15.88 2.54 19.96
CA GLU A 290 -16.14 2.79 18.54
C GLU A 290 -14.93 3.45 17.87
N GLN A 291 -14.33 4.47 18.49
CA GLN A 291 -13.13 5.13 17.98
C GLN A 291 -11.93 4.17 17.94
N ALA A 292 -11.78 3.32 18.95
CA ALA A 292 -10.72 2.30 18.95
C ALA A 292 -10.92 1.27 17.81
N ILE A 293 -12.16 0.81 17.60
CA ILE A 293 -12.50 -0.13 16.53
C ILE A 293 -12.30 0.51 15.15
N GLU A 294 -12.62 1.78 15.00
CA GLU A 294 -12.37 2.54 13.77
C GLU A 294 -10.86 2.60 13.45
N CYS A 295 -10.02 2.97 14.42
CA CYS A 295 -8.56 2.94 14.27
C CYS A 295 -8.04 1.54 13.90
N ILE A 296 -8.56 0.49 14.52
CA ILE A 296 -8.21 -0.90 14.18
C ILE A 296 -8.63 -1.22 12.73
N GLY A 297 -9.80 -0.74 12.29
CA GLY A 297 -10.28 -0.86 10.92
C GLY A 297 -9.33 -0.20 9.91
N TRP A 298 -8.89 1.02 10.20
CA TRP A 298 -7.90 1.73 9.38
C TRP A 298 -6.55 1.00 9.35
N TYR A 299 -6.07 0.51 10.49
CA TYR A 299 -4.81 -0.24 10.54
C TYR A 299 -4.88 -1.54 9.72
N ARG A 300 -6.02 -2.21 9.68
CA ARG A 300 -6.23 -3.39 8.83
C ARG A 300 -6.05 -3.08 7.34
N CYS A 301 -6.35 -1.84 6.91
CA CYS A 301 -6.10 -1.41 5.53
C CYS A 301 -4.60 -1.40 5.17
N ARG A 302 -3.69 -1.45 6.15
CA ARG A 302 -2.24 -1.58 5.89
C ARG A 302 -1.92 -2.79 5.02
N TRP A 303 -2.71 -3.85 5.13
CA TRP A 303 -2.53 -5.04 4.30
C TRP A 303 -2.65 -4.77 2.79
N LEU A 304 -3.31 -3.69 2.38
CA LEU A 304 -3.46 -3.33 0.96
C LEU A 304 -2.12 -3.06 0.28
N ILE A 305 -1.14 -2.52 0.99
CA ILE A 305 0.17 -2.26 0.40
C ILE A 305 0.97 -3.56 0.19
N GLU A 306 0.79 -4.58 1.04
CA GLU A 306 1.37 -5.91 0.85
C GLU A 306 0.73 -6.62 -0.36
N GLU A 307 -0.60 -6.45 -0.54
CA GLU A 307 -1.29 -6.92 -1.75
C GLU A 307 -0.77 -6.23 -3.01
N LEU A 308 -0.53 -4.91 -2.96
CA LEU A 308 0.09 -4.16 -4.06
C LEU A 308 1.46 -4.76 -4.44
N PHE A 309 2.32 -5.00 -3.47
CA PHE A 309 3.61 -5.63 -3.72
C PHE A 309 3.47 -7.05 -4.30
N ARG A 310 2.48 -7.80 -3.84
CA ARG A 310 2.20 -9.14 -4.36
C ARG A 310 1.72 -9.11 -5.81
N VAL A 311 0.86 -8.16 -6.20
CA VAL A 311 0.41 -7.97 -7.58
C VAL A 311 1.59 -7.54 -8.45
N LEU A 312 2.42 -6.61 -7.97
CA LEU A 312 3.59 -6.11 -8.69
C LEU A 312 4.63 -7.20 -8.96
N LYS A 313 4.90 -8.08 -7.97
CA LYS A 313 5.96 -9.09 -8.04
C LYS A 313 5.51 -10.42 -8.62
N ARG A 314 4.33 -10.95 -8.22
CA ARG A 314 3.98 -12.36 -8.45
C ARG A 314 2.67 -12.58 -9.19
N LYS A 315 1.66 -11.73 -8.98
CA LYS A 315 0.30 -11.97 -9.49
C LYS A 315 -0.06 -11.18 -10.73
N GLY A 316 0.89 -10.98 -11.61
CA GLY A 316 0.56 -10.39 -12.90
C GLY A 316 1.72 -9.64 -13.56
N PHE A 317 2.37 -8.71 -12.85
CA PHE A 317 3.36 -7.83 -13.49
C PHE A 317 4.76 -8.42 -13.57
N MET A 318 5.16 -9.29 -12.63
CA MET A 318 6.47 -9.96 -12.64
C MET A 318 7.63 -8.96 -12.78
N ILE A 319 7.60 -7.87 -11.99
CA ILE A 319 8.55 -6.75 -12.12
C ILE A 319 10.01 -7.19 -11.97
N GLU A 320 10.28 -8.22 -11.19
CA GLU A 320 11.61 -8.77 -10.94
C GLU A 320 12.18 -9.53 -12.16
N ASP A 321 11.31 -9.92 -13.11
CA ASP A 321 11.70 -10.57 -14.37
C ASP A 321 11.96 -9.55 -15.50
N ALA A 322 11.87 -8.25 -15.22
CA ALA A 322 12.10 -7.19 -16.19
C ALA A 322 13.56 -7.17 -16.67
N GLN A 323 13.75 -7.29 -17.98
CA GLN A 323 15.06 -7.44 -18.60
C GLN A 323 15.63 -6.10 -19.10
N LEU A 324 15.61 -5.06 -18.24
CA LEU A 324 16.20 -3.75 -18.54
C LEU A 324 17.68 -3.71 -18.09
N GLU A 325 18.46 -2.86 -18.75
CA GLU A 325 19.91 -2.80 -18.59
C GLU A 325 20.39 -1.64 -17.71
N THR A 326 19.50 -0.69 -17.40
CA THR A 326 19.85 0.50 -16.62
C THR A 326 18.92 0.68 -15.42
N VAL A 327 19.48 1.16 -14.31
CA VAL A 327 18.72 1.47 -13.07
C VAL A 327 17.64 2.51 -13.35
N SER A 328 17.93 3.55 -14.14
CA SER A 328 16.96 4.60 -14.49
C SER A 328 15.75 4.03 -15.25
N ALA A 329 15.97 3.13 -16.23
CA ALA A 329 14.87 2.52 -16.96
C ALA A 329 14.02 1.60 -16.04
N LEU A 330 14.64 0.88 -15.10
CA LEU A 330 13.94 0.07 -14.11
C LEU A 330 13.12 0.94 -13.15
N GLN A 331 13.66 2.05 -12.68
CA GLN A 331 12.93 2.99 -11.81
C GLN A 331 11.67 3.53 -12.49
N LYS A 332 11.75 3.92 -13.75
CA LYS A 332 10.59 4.36 -14.55
C LYS A 332 9.58 3.23 -14.71
N LEU A 333 10.07 2.03 -15.03
CA LEU A 333 9.22 0.84 -15.20
C LEU A 333 8.45 0.52 -13.90
N ILE A 334 9.09 0.60 -12.74
CA ILE A 334 8.46 0.38 -11.43
C ILE A 334 7.31 1.37 -11.22
N LEU A 335 7.53 2.66 -11.44
CA LEU A 335 6.50 3.70 -11.26
C LEU A 335 5.27 3.45 -12.14
N ILE A 336 5.48 3.12 -13.42
CA ILE A 336 4.38 2.83 -14.33
C ILE A 336 3.65 1.53 -13.92
N SER A 337 4.42 0.52 -13.48
CA SER A 337 3.85 -0.76 -13.01
C SER A 337 3.04 -0.62 -11.72
N LEU A 338 3.42 0.30 -10.82
CA LEU A 338 2.64 0.62 -9.63
C LEU A 338 1.23 1.11 -9.99
N GLN A 339 1.10 2.02 -10.96
CA GLN A 339 -0.21 2.51 -11.40
C GLN A 339 -1.06 1.40 -12.02
N ALA A 340 -0.44 0.55 -12.85
CA ALA A 340 -1.14 -0.57 -13.47
C ALA A 340 -1.59 -1.61 -12.42
N ALA A 341 -0.75 -1.91 -11.43
CA ALA A 341 -1.08 -2.80 -10.33
C ALA A 341 -2.23 -2.24 -9.46
N LEU A 342 -2.20 -0.94 -9.21
CA LEU A 342 -3.26 -0.24 -8.49
C LEU A 342 -4.61 -0.36 -9.18
N GLN A 343 -4.67 -0.18 -10.50
CA GLN A 343 -5.91 -0.33 -11.27
C GLN A 343 -6.52 -1.74 -11.13
N VAL A 344 -5.69 -2.77 -11.23
CA VAL A 344 -6.11 -4.17 -11.02
C VAL A 344 -6.64 -4.39 -9.59
N MET A 345 -5.97 -3.81 -8.59
CA MET A 345 -6.39 -3.90 -7.20
C MET A 345 -7.73 -3.22 -6.96
N VAL A 346 -7.92 -2.03 -7.49
CA VAL A 346 -9.16 -1.27 -7.31
C VAL A 346 -10.34 -2.00 -7.93
N LEU A 347 -10.19 -2.55 -9.13
CA LEU A 347 -11.23 -3.38 -9.76
C LEU A 347 -11.63 -4.54 -8.86
N LYS A 348 -10.64 -5.30 -8.35
CA LYS A 348 -10.92 -6.42 -7.47
C LYS A 348 -11.61 -5.99 -6.18
N LEU A 349 -11.11 -4.96 -5.51
CA LEU A 349 -11.66 -4.48 -4.24
C LEU A 349 -13.08 -3.90 -4.41
N SER A 350 -13.34 -3.17 -5.48
CA SER A 350 -14.67 -2.64 -5.78
C SER A 350 -15.66 -3.74 -6.09
N PHE A 351 -15.22 -4.79 -6.79
CA PHE A 351 -16.04 -5.98 -7.03
C PHE A 351 -16.35 -6.73 -5.73
N ASP A 352 -15.34 -6.98 -4.87
CA ASP A 352 -15.51 -7.71 -3.62
C ASP A 352 -16.41 -6.99 -2.61
N LYS A 353 -16.42 -5.66 -2.64
CA LYS A 353 -17.20 -4.81 -1.73
C LYS A 353 -18.54 -4.37 -2.31
N GLU A 354 -18.83 -4.76 -3.54
CA GLU A 354 -20.02 -4.31 -4.26
C GLU A 354 -20.15 -2.76 -4.26
N ASP A 355 -19.00 -2.06 -4.40
CA ASP A 355 -18.94 -0.61 -4.26
C ASP A 355 -19.53 0.12 -5.47
N GLU A 356 -20.77 0.54 -5.33
CA GLU A 356 -21.48 1.34 -6.32
C GLU A 356 -21.29 2.86 -6.18
N LYS A 357 -20.60 3.32 -5.11
CA LYS A 357 -20.39 4.74 -4.84
C LYS A 357 -19.19 5.30 -5.61
N LEU A 358 -18.17 4.47 -5.83
CA LEU A 358 -16.97 4.87 -6.54
C LEU A 358 -17.26 4.94 -8.04
N SER A 359 -17.05 6.11 -8.66
CA SER A 359 -17.18 6.28 -10.12
C SER A 359 -16.06 5.55 -10.86
N SER A 360 -16.40 4.94 -12.00
CA SER A 360 -15.42 4.34 -12.90
C SER A 360 -14.50 5.38 -13.57
N GLU A 361 -14.88 6.66 -13.60
CA GLU A 361 -14.06 7.77 -14.14
C GLU A 361 -12.72 7.97 -13.43
N ILE A 362 -12.55 7.42 -12.22
CA ILE A 362 -11.26 7.45 -11.51
C ILE A 362 -10.16 6.73 -12.30
N TYR A 363 -10.52 5.69 -13.07
CA TYR A 363 -9.57 4.84 -13.79
C TYR A 363 -9.87 4.65 -15.28
N PHE A 364 -11.05 5.06 -15.74
CA PHE A 364 -11.45 4.96 -17.13
C PHE A 364 -11.81 6.33 -17.69
N THR A 365 -11.34 6.62 -18.88
CA THR A 365 -11.72 7.83 -19.64
C THR A 365 -13.15 7.72 -20.15
N SER A 366 -13.76 8.85 -20.55
CA SER A 366 -15.12 8.85 -21.12
C SER A 366 -15.24 7.93 -22.34
N LYS A 367 -14.20 7.83 -23.19
CA LYS A 367 -14.18 6.91 -24.34
C LYS A 367 -14.13 5.45 -23.91
N GLU A 368 -13.33 5.14 -22.89
CA GLU A 368 -13.25 3.78 -22.33
C GLU A 368 -14.56 3.38 -21.66
N ILE A 369 -15.25 4.31 -20.97
CA ILE A 369 -16.58 4.09 -20.39
C ILE A 369 -17.61 3.83 -21.49
N ALA A 370 -17.56 4.56 -22.61
CA ALA A 370 -18.43 4.31 -23.75
C ALA A 370 -18.23 2.89 -24.31
N LEU A 371 -16.98 2.43 -24.42
CA LEU A 371 -16.69 1.05 -24.80
C LEU A 371 -17.15 0.04 -23.75
N LEU A 372 -17.00 0.33 -22.45
CA LEU A 372 -17.50 -0.53 -21.36
C LEU A 372 -19.00 -0.75 -21.47
N HIS A 373 -19.79 0.26 -21.85
CA HIS A 373 -21.25 0.10 -22.11
C HIS A 373 -21.52 -0.90 -23.24
N ILE A 374 -20.77 -0.81 -24.35
CA ILE A 374 -20.93 -1.70 -25.50
C ILE A 374 -20.53 -3.15 -25.14
N VAL A 375 -19.38 -3.30 -24.54
CA VAL A 375 -18.82 -4.61 -24.15
C VAL A 375 -19.64 -5.23 -23.03
N GLY A 376 -20.08 -4.43 -22.05
CA GLY A 376 -20.91 -4.87 -20.94
C GLY A 376 -22.19 -5.54 -21.44
N LYS A 377 -22.92 -4.87 -22.33
CA LYS A 377 -24.14 -5.41 -22.93
C LYS A 377 -23.89 -6.74 -23.67
N LYS A 378 -22.75 -6.90 -24.34
CA LYS A 378 -22.36 -8.15 -25.02
C LYS A 378 -21.90 -9.25 -24.04
N SER A 379 -21.43 -8.87 -22.85
CA SER A 379 -20.94 -9.81 -21.82
C SER A 379 -22.05 -10.36 -20.94
N GLU A 380 -23.22 -9.75 -20.95
CA GLU A 380 -24.40 -10.23 -20.25
C GLU A 380 -24.99 -11.46 -20.94
N GLY A 381 -25.46 -12.40 -20.14
CA GLY A 381 -26.14 -13.60 -20.60
C GLY A 381 -27.66 -13.51 -20.41
N ASN A 382 -28.36 -14.59 -20.77
CA ASN A 382 -29.83 -14.65 -20.75
C ASN A 382 -30.44 -14.80 -19.34
N THR A 383 -29.64 -15.17 -18.34
CA THR A 383 -30.12 -15.39 -16.98
C THR A 383 -29.82 -14.19 -16.10
N LYS A 384 -30.66 -13.94 -15.09
CA LYS A 384 -30.45 -12.86 -14.11
C LYS A 384 -29.06 -12.86 -13.46
N ILE A 385 -28.50 -14.04 -13.20
CA ILE A 385 -27.18 -14.22 -12.60
C ILE A 385 -26.06 -13.75 -13.54
N GLN A 386 -26.30 -13.79 -14.84
CA GLN A 386 -25.34 -13.40 -15.88
C GLN A 386 -25.50 -11.95 -16.35
N GLN A 387 -26.42 -11.20 -15.76
CA GLN A 387 -26.56 -9.76 -15.97
C GLN A 387 -25.76 -9.00 -14.93
N ASN A 388 -25.27 -7.83 -15.31
CA ASN A 388 -24.52 -6.98 -14.39
C ASN A 388 -25.46 -6.39 -13.32
N PRO A 389 -25.30 -6.74 -12.04
CA PRO A 389 -26.20 -6.30 -10.99
C PRO A 389 -25.93 -4.87 -10.51
N TYR A 390 -24.78 -4.30 -10.86
CA TYR A 390 -24.29 -3.04 -10.28
C TYR A 390 -24.80 -1.81 -11.03
N LYS A 391 -24.85 -0.69 -10.32
CA LYS A 391 -25.19 0.62 -10.90
C LYS A 391 -24.20 0.96 -12.03
N LYS A 392 -24.75 1.33 -13.20
CA LYS A 392 -23.94 1.74 -14.36
C LYS A 392 -22.95 2.84 -13.98
N GLU A 393 -21.76 2.76 -14.58
CA GLU A 393 -20.65 3.71 -14.37
C GLU A 393 -20.07 3.72 -12.95
N SER A 394 -20.54 2.82 -12.05
CA SER A 394 -19.81 2.55 -10.83
C SER A 394 -18.55 1.70 -11.10
N MET A 395 -17.59 1.75 -10.20
CA MET A 395 -16.38 0.92 -10.32
C MET A 395 -16.72 -0.58 -10.22
N ALA A 396 -17.69 -0.97 -9.40
CA ALA A 396 -18.17 -2.36 -9.32
C ALA A 396 -18.78 -2.83 -10.64
N TRP A 397 -19.56 -1.96 -11.32
CA TRP A 397 -20.09 -2.24 -12.66
C TRP A 397 -18.96 -2.47 -13.68
N ALA A 398 -17.97 -1.59 -13.73
CA ALA A 398 -16.81 -1.74 -14.60
C ALA A 398 -16.04 -3.02 -14.28
N ALA A 399 -15.80 -3.29 -12.97
CA ALA A 399 -15.10 -4.47 -12.50
C ALA A 399 -15.81 -5.77 -12.94
N TRP A 400 -17.14 -5.82 -12.87
CA TRP A 400 -17.92 -6.97 -13.36
C TRP A 400 -17.66 -7.23 -14.86
N ILE A 401 -17.69 -6.18 -15.67
CA ILE A 401 -17.42 -6.29 -17.12
C ILE A 401 -16.02 -6.79 -17.39
N ILE A 402 -15.04 -6.20 -16.72
CA ILE A 402 -13.63 -6.61 -16.84
C ILE A 402 -13.44 -8.07 -16.40
N ALA A 403 -14.08 -8.50 -15.30
CA ALA A 403 -14.03 -9.89 -14.86
C ALA A 403 -14.62 -10.86 -15.89
N ARG A 404 -15.73 -10.49 -16.55
CA ARG A 404 -16.34 -11.26 -17.64
C ARG A 404 -15.39 -11.39 -18.84
N LEU A 405 -14.75 -10.31 -19.23
CA LEU A 405 -13.71 -10.33 -20.27
C LEU A 405 -12.53 -11.22 -19.85
N GLY A 406 -12.22 -11.28 -18.55
CA GLY A 406 -11.18 -12.15 -17.99
C GLY A 406 -11.57 -13.63 -17.89
N ALA A 407 -12.66 -14.04 -18.55
CA ALA A 407 -13.20 -15.40 -18.56
C ALA A 407 -13.85 -15.86 -17.23
N TRP A 408 -14.28 -14.94 -16.38
CA TRP A 408 -15.15 -15.27 -15.26
C TRP A 408 -16.60 -15.45 -15.76
N SER A 409 -17.23 -16.58 -15.41
CA SER A 409 -18.53 -16.96 -15.98
C SER A 409 -19.75 -16.39 -15.24
N ALA A 410 -19.55 -15.77 -14.07
CA ALA A 410 -20.58 -15.28 -13.16
C ALA A 410 -21.50 -16.37 -12.53
N TYR A 411 -21.23 -17.65 -12.72
CA TYR A 411 -21.96 -18.70 -12.03
C TYR A 411 -21.55 -18.83 -10.56
N LYS A 412 -22.52 -19.16 -9.70
CA LYS A 412 -22.30 -19.38 -8.24
C LYS A 412 -21.29 -20.48 -7.93
N SER A 413 -21.10 -21.43 -8.83
CA SER A 413 -20.14 -22.52 -8.70
C SER A 413 -18.69 -22.08 -8.95
N GLN A 414 -18.49 -20.92 -9.55
CA GLN A 414 -17.17 -20.37 -9.81
C GLN A 414 -16.74 -19.48 -8.64
N SER A 415 -15.49 -19.58 -8.23
CA SER A 415 -14.91 -18.69 -7.21
C SER A 415 -14.95 -17.21 -7.65
N ILE A 416 -14.94 -16.31 -6.66
CA ILE A 416 -14.81 -14.86 -6.89
C ILE A 416 -13.57 -14.57 -7.75
N PRO A 417 -13.66 -13.68 -8.77
CA PRO A 417 -12.54 -13.39 -9.66
C PRO A 417 -11.32 -12.87 -8.89
N GLY A 418 -10.15 -13.44 -9.17
CA GLY A 418 -8.88 -13.03 -8.59
C GLY A 418 -8.16 -11.97 -9.44
N TYR A 419 -7.02 -11.46 -8.96
CA TYR A 419 -6.20 -10.46 -9.66
C TYR A 419 -5.83 -10.85 -11.09
N ILE A 420 -5.54 -12.14 -11.35
CA ILE A 420 -5.22 -12.64 -12.70
C ILE A 420 -6.41 -12.51 -13.65
N THR A 421 -7.64 -12.74 -13.16
CA THR A 421 -8.86 -12.56 -13.95
C THR A 421 -9.04 -11.10 -14.36
N PHE A 422 -8.90 -10.17 -13.42
CA PHE A 422 -8.99 -8.73 -13.72
C PHE A 422 -7.87 -8.27 -14.66
N LYS A 423 -6.64 -8.75 -14.45
CA LYS A 423 -5.51 -8.49 -15.35
C LYS A 423 -5.84 -8.93 -16.78
N ASN A 424 -6.26 -10.18 -16.96
CA ASN A 424 -6.61 -10.71 -18.28
C ASN A 424 -7.80 -10.00 -18.92
N GLY A 425 -8.76 -9.58 -18.09
CA GLY A 425 -9.91 -8.80 -18.54
C GLY A 425 -9.51 -7.42 -19.05
N LEU A 426 -8.63 -6.71 -18.34
CA LEU A 426 -8.08 -5.43 -18.79
C LEU A 426 -7.29 -5.57 -20.09
N ASP A 427 -6.47 -6.61 -20.23
CA ASP A 427 -5.74 -6.89 -21.46
C ASP A 427 -6.66 -7.02 -22.68
N ARG A 428 -7.73 -7.81 -22.55
CA ARG A 428 -8.74 -7.96 -23.60
C ARG A 428 -9.54 -6.67 -23.84
N PHE A 429 -9.86 -5.93 -22.80
CA PHE A 429 -10.57 -4.66 -22.89
C PHE A 429 -9.76 -3.64 -23.70
N TYR A 430 -8.49 -3.43 -23.34
CA TYR A 430 -7.65 -2.46 -24.03
C TYR A 430 -7.29 -2.89 -25.45
N THR A 431 -7.20 -4.20 -25.73
CA THR A 431 -7.10 -4.70 -27.12
C THR A 431 -8.32 -4.30 -27.95
N GLN A 432 -9.53 -4.37 -27.37
CA GLN A 432 -10.75 -3.92 -28.07
C GLN A 432 -10.81 -2.38 -28.16
N PHE A 433 -10.29 -1.67 -27.17
CA PHE A 433 -10.24 -0.21 -27.16
C PHE A 433 -9.34 0.35 -28.26
N GLU A 434 -8.18 -0.25 -28.51
CA GLU A 434 -7.30 0.11 -29.64
C GLU A 434 -8.05 0.00 -30.98
N LEU A 435 -8.83 -1.06 -31.17
CA LEU A 435 -9.65 -1.22 -32.39
C LEU A 435 -10.81 -0.21 -32.43
N TYR A 436 -11.43 0.06 -31.29
CA TYR A 436 -12.52 1.02 -31.19
C TYR A 436 -12.05 2.44 -31.54
N GLU A 437 -10.88 2.87 -31.10
CA GLU A 437 -10.30 4.19 -31.45
C GLU A 437 -9.95 4.34 -32.95
N LEU A 438 -9.72 3.22 -33.68
CA LEU A 438 -9.44 3.26 -35.11
C LEU A 438 -10.69 3.47 -35.96
N ILE A 439 -11.88 3.20 -35.40
CA ILE A 439 -13.17 3.22 -36.14
C ILE A 439 -14.16 4.27 -35.62
N SER A 440 -13.84 4.93 -34.48
CA SER A 440 -14.62 6.01 -33.88
C SER A 440 -13.95 7.38 -34.12
#